data_0183f4c5a718cfa880cb6e917b0b55e3
#
_entry.id   0183f4c5a718cfa880cb6e917b0b55e3
#
_cell.length_a   1.000
_cell.length_b   1.000
_cell.length_c   1.000
_cell.angle_alpha   90.00
_cell.angle_beta   90.00
_cell.angle_gamma   90.00
#
_symmetry.space_group_name_H-M   'P 1'
#
loop_
_entity.id
_entity.type
_entity.pdbx_description
1 polymer ?
#
loop_
_entity_poly.entity_id
_entity_poly.type
_entity_poly.pdbx_seq_one_letter_code
_entity_poly.pdbx_strand_id
1 'polypeptide(L)'
;MLALIAWLAWAGARVGPGVAGLRLLGLPLAYGAALAAGYAFGPALTRELGWSALAATLAAGSAGLLGVQVSMHLLTRAARERADEPTAASQALGAVLGGLRGALYVLPILWLGGLAEGARTSGLRPELPDLSSARLPQLATRAIGAGAGAVVDARAPVGRMAVQLAAHPGEAVAALQGVVADPRCVVLQGDTGFWREVERGAVTTALARPAARALVNDRAFRARLATIGAVSPEAARQGRVFEVELAAALAEVGPRLAAIRSDPAFAALRDDPALRASLASGNSLALLRDPRFRALVSRTAR
;
A
#
# COMPACT_ATOMS: atom_id res chain seq x y z
N MET A 1 -1.01 23.07 -6.95
CA MET A 1 -2.06 22.25 -6.31
C MET A 1 -3.28 23.05 -5.89
N LEU A 2 -3.14 24.14 -5.13
CA LEU A 2 -4.27 25.03 -4.79
C LEU A 2 -5.00 25.57 -6.03
N ALA A 3 -4.27 25.89 -7.09
CA ALA A 3 -4.86 26.33 -8.36
C ALA A 3 -5.78 25.26 -9.01
N LEU A 4 -5.44 23.98 -8.90
CA LEU A 4 -6.30 22.89 -9.38
C LEU A 4 -7.60 22.80 -8.56
N ILE A 5 -7.50 22.91 -7.24
CA ILE A 5 -8.68 22.89 -6.36
C ILE A 5 -9.57 24.10 -6.66
N ALA A 6 -8.99 25.30 -6.75
CA ALA A 6 -9.71 26.52 -7.07
C ALA A 6 -10.37 26.45 -8.46
N TRP A 7 -9.67 25.92 -9.46
CA TRP A 7 -10.21 25.74 -10.80
C TRP A 7 -11.37 24.75 -10.81
N LEU A 8 -11.26 23.62 -10.10
CA LEU A 8 -12.34 22.63 -10.01
C LEU A 8 -13.52 23.14 -9.19
N ALA A 9 -13.30 23.96 -8.14
CA ALA A 9 -14.36 24.65 -7.41
C ALA A 9 -15.12 25.60 -8.32
N TRP A 10 -14.41 26.45 -9.07
CA TRP A 10 -15.02 27.35 -10.05
C TRP A 10 -15.76 26.62 -11.17
N ALA A 11 -15.18 25.53 -11.69
CA ALA A 11 -15.86 24.69 -12.68
C ALA A 11 -17.13 24.04 -12.10
N GLY A 12 -17.11 23.63 -10.84
CA GLY A 12 -18.26 23.09 -10.09
C GLY A 12 -19.36 24.13 -9.91
N ALA A 13 -19.01 25.37 -9.57
CA ALA A 13 -19.96 26.47 -9.48
C ALA A 13 -20.73 26.72 -10.80
N ARG A 14 -20.05 26.61 -11.94
CA ARG A 14 -20.64 26.83 -13.26
C ARG A 14 -21.58 25.71 -13.73
N VAL A 15 -21.37 24.49 -13.26
CA VAL A 15 -22.16 23.33 -13.71
C VAL A 15 -23.29 22.96 -12.75
N GLY A 16 -23.33 23.57 -11.57
CA GLY A 16 -24.33 23.31 -10.54
C GLY A 16 -24.07 22.01 -9.75
N PRO A 17 -24.79 21.83 -8.61
CA PRO A 17 -24.52 20.76 -7.65
C PRO A 17 -24.83 19.36 -8.17
N GLY A 18 -25.83 19.18 -9.00
CA GLY A 18 -26.19 17.87 -9.56
C GLY A 18 -25.06 17.28 -10.40
N VAL A 19 -24.53 18.06 -11.35
CA VAL A 19 -23.42 17.64 -12.21
C VAL A 19 -22.11 17.53 -11.41
N ALA A 20 -21.82 18.48 -10.50
CA ALA A 20 -20.64 18.42 -9.66
C ALA A 20 -20.66 17.21 -8.73
N GLY A 21 -21.82 16.89 -8.14
CA GLY A 21 -22.02 15.71 -7.29
C GLY A 21 -21.85 14.40 -8.07
N LEU A 22 -22.43 14.28 -9.26
CA LEU A 22 -22.27 13.10 -10.11
C LEU A 22 -20.79 12.87 -10.49
N ARG A 23 -20.05 13.95 -10.81
CA ARG A 23 -18.62 13.87 -11.08
C ARG A 23 -17.79 13.51 -9.84
N LEU A 24 -18.21 13.94 -8.65
CA LEU A 24 -17.59 13.53 -7.38
C LEU A 24 -17.82 12.05 -7.11
N LEU A 25 -19.05 11.55 -7.28
CA LEU A 25 -19.38 10.13 -7.15
C LEU A 25 -18.67 9.24 -8.19
N GLY A 26 -18.31 9.79 -9.33
CA GLY A 26 -17.48 9.11 -10.33
C GLY A 26 -16.03 8.88 -9.91
N LEU A 27 -15.53 9.55 -8.86
CA LEU A 27 -14.14 9.38 -8.40
C LEU A 27 -13.84 7.99 -7.84
N PRO A 28 -14.63 7.42 -6.92
CA PRO A 28 -14.42 6.04 -6.47
C PRO A 28 -14.38 5.04 -7.63
N LEU A 29 -15.25 5.20 -8.62
CA LEU A 29 -15.24 4.38 -9.84
C LEU A 29 -13.96 4.58 -10.65
N ALA A 30 -13.49 5.82 -10.78
CA ALA A 30 -12.25 6.12 -11.50
C ALA A 30 -11.02 5.53 -10.80
N TYR A 31 -10.94 5.59 -9.47
CA TYR A 31 -9.88 4.94 -8.71
C TYR A 31 -9.97 3.42 -8.76
N GLY A 32 -11.18 2.85 -8.68
CA GLY A 32 -11.40 1.42 -8.87
C GLY A 32 -10.95 0.95 -10.26
N ALA A 33 -11.32 1.70 -11.31
CA ALA A 33 -10.88 1.43 -12.67
C ALA A 33 -9.38 1.58 -12.86
N ALA A 34 -8.75 2.55 -12.20
CA ALA A 34 -7.29 2.72 -12.20
C ALA A 34 -6.58 1.50 -11.60
N LEU A 35 -7.04 1.02 -10.46
CA LEU A 35 -6.49 -0.19 -9.81
C LEU A 35 -6.71 -1.42 -10.70
N ALA A 36 -7.91 -1.62 -11.22
CA ALA A 36 -8.24 -2.74 -12.08
C ALA A 36 -7.41 -2.72 -13.37
N ALA A 37 -7.29 -1.58 -14.04
CA ALA A 37 -6.50 -1.42 -15.26
C ALA A 37 -5.00 -1.62 -14.99
N GLY A 38 -4.47 -1.05 -13.91
CA GLY A 38 -3.09 -1.26 -13.49
C GLY A 38 -2.76 -2.73 -13.24
N TYR A 39 -3.66 -3.44 -12.56
CA TYR A 39 -3.51 -4.86 -12.29
C TYR A 39 -3.64 -5.72 -13.56
N ALA A 40 -4.65 -5.46 -14.40
CA ALA A 40 -4.94 -6.27 -15.58
C ALA A 40 -3.94 -6.03 -16.72
N PHE A 41 -3.63 -4.77 -17.03
CA PHE A 41 -2.85 -4.37 -18.20
C PHE A 41 -1.38 -4.05 -17.89
N GLY A 42 -1.02 -3.72 -16.64
CA GLY A 42 0.36 -3.44 -16.26
C GLY A 42 1.35 -4.55 -16.64
N PRO A 43 1.06 -5.84 -16.35
CA PRO A 43 1.92 -6.94 -16.76
C PRO A 43 2.07 -7.10 -18.27
N ALA A 44 1.02 -6.79 -19.04
CA ALA A 44 1.08 -6.82 -20.49
C ALA A 44 2.00 -5.71 -21.03
N LEU A 45 1.82 -4.47 -20.57
CA LEU A 45 2.69 -3.35 -20.95
C LEU A 45 4.16 -3.58 -20.58
N THR A 46 4.43 -4.22 -19.45
CA THR A 46 5.80 -4.60 -19.06
C THR A 46 6.41 -5.57 -20.06
N ARG A 47 5.65 -6.55 -20.55
CA ARG A 47 6.14 -7.58 -21.51
C ARG A 47 6.30 -7.02 -22.90
N GLU A 48 5.29 -6.28 -23.39
CA GLU A 48 5.25 -5.82 -24.79
C GLU A 48 6.15 -4.60 -25.04
N LEU A 49 6.21 -3.67 -24.06
CA LEU A 49 6.95 -2.40 -24.23
C LEU A 49 8.28 -2.35 -23.48
N GLY A 50 8.61 -3.39 -22.70
CA GLY A 50 9.85 -3.42 -21.90
C GLY A 50 9.89 -2.40 -20.75
N TRP A 51 8.74 -1.81 -20.40
CA TRP A 51 8.68 -0.81 -19.33
C TRP A 51 8.90 -1.46 -17.96
N SER A 52 9.40 -0.66 -17.00
CA SER A 52 9.45 -1.12 -15.62
C SER A 52 8.03 -1.45 -15.12
N ALA A 53 7.88 -2.46 -14.27
CA ALA A 53 6.57 -2.87 -13.78
C ALA A 53 5.79 -1.73 -13.11
N LEU A 54 6.50 -0.82 -12.41
CA LEU A 54 5.90 0.36 -11.80
C LEU A 54 5.38 1.32 -12.85
N ALA A 55 6.20 1.66 -13.88
CA ALA A 55 5.80 2.57 -14.94
C ALA A 55 4.61 2.02 -15.75
N ALA A 56 4.64 0.73 -16.08
CA ALA A 56 3.58 0.05 -16.78
C ALA A 56 2.25 0.04 -15.98
N THR A 57 2.32 -0.26 -14.69
CA THR A 57 1.14 -0.26 -13.80
C THR A 57 0.57 1.15 -13.64
N LEU A 58 1.42 2.16 -13.45
CA LEU A 58 1.00 3.55 -13.33
C LEU A 58 0.39 4.07 -14.64
N ALA A 59 0.96 3.73 -15.79
CA ALA A 59 0.42 4.12 -17.09
C ALA A 59 -0.95 3.49 -17.36
N ALA A 60 -1.08 2.17 -17.14
CA ALA A 60 -2.35 1.47 -17.28
C ALA A 60 -3.40 2.01 -16.29
N GLY A 61 -3.03 2.23 -15.05
CA GLY A 61 -3.90 2.81 -14.03
C GLY A 61 -4.35 4.23 -14.39
N SER A 62 -3.43 5.06 -14.88
CA SER A 62 -3.74 6.42 -15.36
C SER A 62 -4.72 6.40 -16.54
N ALA A 63 -4.53 5.47 -17.49
CA ALA A 63 -5.45 5.30 -18.61
C ALA A 63 -6.84 4.89 -18.13
N GLY A 64 -6.96 3.96 -17.19
CA GLY A 64 -8.23 3.56 -16.57
C GLY A 64 -8.94 4.71 -15.87
N LEU A 65 -8.20 5.49 -15.07
CA LEU A 65 -8.72 6.69 -14.40
C LEU A 65 -9.23 7.71 -15.41
N LEU A 66 -8.42 8.04 -16.42
CA LEU A 66 -8.78 9.01 -17.45
C LEU A 66 -9.98 8.54 -18.28
N GLY A 67 -10.06 7.24 -18.62
CA GLY A 67 -11.19 6.66 -19.33
C GLY A 67 -12.52 6.88 -18.62
N VAL A 68 -12.58 6.60 -17.30
CA VAL A 68 -13.78 6.86 -16.49
C VAL A 68 -14.08 8.37 -16.40
N GLN A 69 -13.04 9.20 -16.24
CA GLN A 69 -13.25 10.66 -16.16
C GLN A 69 -13.79 11.26 -17.46
N VAL A 70 -13.29 10.81 -18.61
CA VAL A 70 -13.80 11.23 -19.92
C VAL A 70 -15.24 10.76 -20.10
N SER A 71 -15.55 9.50 -19.77
CA SER A 71 -16.90 8.96 -19.82
C SER A 71 -17.87 9.77 -18.94
N MET A 72 -17.47 10.07 -17.70
CA MET A 72 -18.25 10.91 -16.80
C MET A 72 -18.41 12.35 -17.32
N HIS A 73 -17.39 12.88 -17.96
CA HIS A 73 -17.47 14.20 -18.58
C HIS A 73 -18.51 14.23 -19.72
N LEU A 74 -18.50 13.22 -20.60
CA LEU A 74 -19.43 13.08 -21.69
C LEU A 74 -20.88 12.90 -21.20
N LEU A 75 -21.09 12.00 -20.22
CA LEU A 75 -22.41 11.78 -19.61
C LEU A 75 -22.96 13.04 -18.95
N THR A 76 -22.12 13.79 -18.24
CA THR A 76 -22.57 15.01 -17.57
C THR A 76 -22.74 16.20 -18.52
N ARG A 77 -22.14 16.17 -19.71
CA ARG A 77 -22.37 17.18 -20.74
C ARG A 77 -23.83 17.17 -21.22
N ALA A 78 -24.36 15.98 -21.54
CA ALA A 78 -25.76 15.82 -21.97
C ALA A 78 -26.75 16.23 -20.86
N ALA A 79 -26.41 15.98 -19.58
CA ALA A 79 -27.24 16.42 -18.46
C ALA A 79 -27.22 17.95 -18.27
N ARG A 80 -26.09 18.61 -18.58
CA ARG A 80 -25.93 20.06 -18.44
C ARG A 80 -26.79 20.83 -19.50
N GLU A 81 -26.90 20.29 -20.69
CA GLU A 81 -27.69 20.93 -21.77
C GLU A 81 -29.20 21.03 -21.44
N ARG A 82 -29.66 20.26 -20.43
CA ARG A 82 -31.06 20.24 -19.98
C ARG A 82 -31.29 20.94 -18.64
N ALA A 83 -30.23 21.51 -18.01
CA ALA A 83 -30.33 22.13 -16.71
C ALA A 83 -30.58 23.63 -16.83
N ASP A 84 -31.48 24.15 -15.98
CA ASP A 84 -31.72 25.60 -15.85
C ASP A 84 -30.47 26.34 -15.33
N GLU A 85 -30.44 27.65 -15.52
CA GLU A 85 -29.35 28.48 -15.01
C GLU A 85 -29.21 28.35 -13.47
N PRO A 86 -27.97 28.06 -12.96
CA PRO A 86 -27.78 27.81 -11.54
C PRO A 86 -27.99 29.07 -10.71
N THR A 87 -28.82 28.97 -9.68
CA THR A 87 -28.98 30.02 -8.65
C THR A 87 -27.71 30.22 -7.84
N ALA A 88 -27.57 31.35 -7.14
CA ALA A 88 -26.40 31.64 -6.30
C ALA A 88 -26.14 30.55 -5.25
N ALA A 89 -27.19 30.01 -4.64
CA ALA A 89 -27.06 28.90 -3.68
C ALA A 89 -26.57 27.62 -4.35
N SER A 90 -27.08 27.29 -5.55
CA SER A 90 -26.64 26.12 -6.30
C SER A 90 -25.19 26.26 -6.81
N GLN A 91 -24.75 27.49 -7.16
CA GLN A 91 -23.38 27.78 -7.53
C GLN A 91 -22.43 27.57 -6.34
N ALA A 92 -22.80 28.04 -5.14
CA ALA A 92 -22.00 27.83 -3.92
C ALA A 92 -21.84 26.32 -3.60
N LEU A 93 -22.93 25.56 -3.66
CA LEU A 93 -22.88 24.11 -3.43
C LEU A 93 -22.07 23.39 -4.52
N GLY A 94 -22.22 23.79 -5.78
CA GLY A 94 -21.41 23.29 -6.89
C GLY A 94 -19.92 23.58 -6.71
N ALA A 95 -19.57 24.78 -6.19
CA ALA A 95 -18.19 25.14 -5.85
C ALA A 95 -17.61 24.24 -4.77
N VAL A 96 -18.37 23.98 -3.70
CA VAL A 96 -17.94 23.10 -2.61
C VAL A 96 -17.68 21.66 -3.13
N LEU A 97 -18.60 21.10 -3.91
CA LEU A 97 -18.44 19.76 -4.47
C LEU A 97 -17.29 19.68 -5.48
N GLY A 98 -17.08 20.72 -6.28
CA GLY A 98 -15.95 20.83 -7.20
C GLY A 98 -14.62 20.96 -6.46
N GLY A 99 -14.58 21.77 -5.40
CA GLY A 99 -13.42 21.91 -4.52
C GLY A 99 -13.06 20.61 -3.79
N LEU A 100 -14.06 19.90 -3.27
CA LEU A 100 -13.89 18.58 -2.65
C LEU A 100 -13.32 17.57 -3.66
N ARG A 101 -13.82 17.55 -4.87
CA ARG A 101 -13.27 16.72 -5.96
C ARG A 101 -11.82 17.07 -6.25
N GLY A 102 -11.47 18.37 -6.28
CA GLY A 102 -10.10 18.83 -6.44
C GLY A 102 -9.19 18.36 -5.33
N ALA A 103 -9.64 18.46 -4.09
CA ALA A 103 -8.93 17.96 -2.93
C ALA A 103 -8.67 16.45 -3.03
N LEU A 104 -9.67 15.66 -3.41
CA LEU A 104 -9.52 14.21 -3.59
C LEU A 104 -8.53 13.83 -4.69
N TYR A 105 -8.33 14.64 -5.74
CA TYR A 105 -7.26 14.42 -6.71
C TYR A 105 -5.87 14.76 -6.17
N VAL A 106 -5.78 15.79 -5.32
CA VAL A 106 -4.51 16.27 -4.80
C VAL A 106 -4.01 15.38 -3.64
N LEU A 107 -4.92 14.83 -2.83
CA LEU A 107 -4.58 14.02 -1.65
C LEU A 107 -3.63 12.84 -1.96
N PRO A 108 -3.87 11.98 -2.97
CA PRO A 108 -2.95 10.89 -3.27
C PRO A 108 -1.56 11.37 -3.71
N ILE A 109 -1.48 12.49 -4.44
CA ILE A 109 -0.20 13.06 -4.88
C ILE A 109 0.60 13.56 -3.68
N LEU A 110 -0.06 14.25 -2.75
CA LEU A 110 0.57 14.70 -1.51
C LEU A 110 0.98 13.54 -0.61
N TRP A 111 0.18 12.48 -0.56
CA TRP A 111 0.49 11.27 0.19
C TRP A 111 1.73 10.54 -0.38
N LEU A 112 1.88 10.51 -1.71
CA LEU A 112 3.11 10.01 -2.36
C LEU A 112 4.34 10.84 -1.94
N GLY A 113 4.16 12.14 -1.66
CA GLY A 113 5.21 12.96 -1.05
C GLY A 113 5.67 12.42 0.30
N GLY A 114 4.76 11.91 1.12
CA GLY A 114 5.10 11.26 2.39
C GLY A 114 5.89 9.96 2.20
N LEU A 115 5.57 9.15 1.19
CA LEU A 115 6.36 7.97 0.82
C LEU A 115 7.75 8.35 0.33
N ALA A 116 7.85 9.40 -0.50
CA ALA A 116 9.13 9.90 -1.00
C ALA A 116 10.03 10.38 0.14
N GLU A 117 9.46 11.10 1.12
CA GLU A 117 10.17 11.52 2.33
C GLU A 117 10.67 10.31 3.14
N GLY A 118 9.85 9.28 3.30
CA GLY A 118 10.25 8.03 3.95
C GLY A 118 11.40 7.32 3.21
N ALA A 119 11.35 7.29 1.89
CA ALA A 119 12.43 6.73 1.07
C ALA A 119 13.74 7.54 1.18
N ARG A 120 13.64 8.86 1.33
CA ARG A 120 14.77 9.76 1.54
C ARG A 120 15.40 9.54 2.92
N THR A 121 14.60 9.60 3.97
CA THR A 121 15.07 9.50 5.37
C THR A 121 15.62 8.12 5.71
N SER A 122 15.13 7.09 5.04
CA SER A 122 15.63 5.72 5.17
C SER A 122 16.91 5.44 4.34
N GLY A 123 17.37 6.43 3.55
CA GLY A 123 18.57 6.27 2.72
C GLY A 123 18.38 5.51 1.41
N LEU A 124 17.15 5.08 1.09
CA LEU A 124 16.83 4.40 -0.18
C LEU A 124 17.04 5.33 -1.39
N ARG A 125 16.65 6.58 -1.22
CA ARG A 125 16.71 7.62 -2.25
C ARG A 125 17.07 8.96 -1.61
N PRO A 126 18.34 9.15 -1.19
CA PRO A 126 18.77 10.36 -0.50
C PRO A 126 18.72 11.62 -1.40
N GLU A 127 18.68 11.43 -2.70
CA GLU A 127 18.58 12.51 -3.70
C GLU A 127 17.18 13.17 -3.78
N LEU A 128 16.16 12.59 -3.13
CA LEU A 128 14.82 13.19 -3.13
C LEU A 128 14.78 14.48 -2.30
N PRO A 129 13.92 15.44 -2.69
CA PRO A 129 13.83 16.71 -1.97
C PRO A 129 13.32 16.50 -0.53
N ASP A 130 13.76 17.36 0.38
CA ASP A 130 13.29 17.39 1.76
C ASP A 130 11.87 17.95 1.83
N LEU A 131 10.93 17.11 2.20
CA LEU A 131 9.51 17.47 2.35
C LEU A 131 9.07 17.48 3.83
N SER A 132 9.98 17.31 4.78
CA SER A 132 9.68 17.22 6.22
C SER A 132 8.96 18.44 6.79
N SER A 133 9.26 19.64 6.27
CA SER A 133 8.64 20.89 6.67
C SER A 133 7.33 21.20 5.94
N ALA A 134 6.94 20.42 4.94
CA ALA A 134 5.78 20.71 4.12
C ALA A 134 4.47 20.34 4.84
N ARG A 135 3.64 21.35 5.14
CA ARG A 135 2.34 21.16 5.85
C ARG A 135 1.30 20.39 5.04
N LEU A 136 1.28 20.55 3.72
CA LEU A 136 0.27 19.92 2.86
C LEU A 136 0.36 18.39 2.82
N PRO A 137 1.54 17.75 2.67
CA PRO A 137 1.68 16.31 2.79
C PRO A 137 1.20 15.77 4.15
N GLN A 138 1.50 16.48 5.25
CA GLN A 138 1.05 16.08 6.59
C GLN A 138 -0.48 16.11 6.74
N LEU A 139 -1.16 17.11 6.16
CA LEU A 139 -2.62 17.15 6.13
C LEU A 139 -3.20 16.02 5.27
N ALA A 140 -2.58 15.73 4.14
CA ALA A 140 -3.01 14.66 3.26
C ALA A 140 -2.90 13.28 3.94
N THR A 141 -1.79 12.99 4.60
CA THR A 141 -1.59 11.72 5.32
C THR A 141 -2.59 11.56 6.46
N ARG A 142 -2.90 12.64 7.21
CA ARG A 142 -3.95 12.61 8.24
C ARG A 142 -5.33 12.32 7.65
N ALA A 143 -5.70 12.98 6.55
CA ALA A 143 -7.00 12.78 5.90
C ALA A 143 -7.14 11.36 5.34
N ILE A 144 -6.10 10.83 4.67
CA ILE A 144 -6.09 9.47 4.12
C ILE A 144 -6.08 8.44 5.25
N GLY A 145 -5.30 8.66 6.31
CA GLY A 145 -5.26 7.79 7.48
C GLY A 145 -6.60 7.72 8.20
N ALA A 146 -7.28 8.85 8.39
CA ALA A 146 -8.63 8.90 8.95
C ALA A 146 -9.64 8.16 8.07
N GLY A 147 -9.59 8.34 6.74
CA GLY A 147 -10.42 7.61 5.78
C GLY A 147 -10.16 6.10 5.81
N ALA A 148 -8.89 5.70 5.82
CA ALA A 148 -8.52 4.29 5.92
C ALA A 148 -9.02 3.66 7.23
N GLY A 149 -8.88 4.35 8.37
CA GLY A 149 -9.37 3.88 9.67
C GLY A 149 -10.89 3.76 9.76
N ALA A 150 -11.64 4.49 8.92
CA ALA A 150 -13.09 4.38 8.86
C ALA A 150 -13.59 3.18 8.03
N VAL A 151 -12.78 2.70 7.08
CA VAL A 151 -13.18 1.65 6.12
C VAL A 151 -12.53 0.30 6.44
N VAL A 152 -11.32 0.31 6.99
CA VAL A 152 -10.51 -0.89 7.22
C VAL A 152 -10.62 -1.31 8.70
N ASP A 153 -10.85 -2.60 8.93
CA ASP A 153 -10.82 -3.14 10.30
C ASP A 153 -9.38 -3.13 10.87
N ALA A 154 -9.09 -2.12 11.68
CA ALA A 154 -7.80 -1.97 12.34
C ALA A 154 -7.53 -3.01 13.46
N ARG A 155 -8.47 -3.93 13.75
CA ARG A 155 -8.24 -5.04 14.69
C ARG A 155 -7.40 -6.13 14.05
N ALA A 156 -7.60 -6.39 12.76
CA ALA A 156 -6.79 -7.33 12.02
C ALA A 156 -5.37 -6.77 11.76
N PRO A 157 -4.31 -7.58 11.81
CA PRO A 157 -2.93 -7.13 11.57
C PRO A 157 -2.76 -6.43 10.21
N VAL A 158 -3.33 -6.99 9.14
CA VAL A 158 -3.29 -6.40 7.80
C VAL A 158 -3.99 -5.03 7.77
N GLY A 159 -5.13 -4.92 8.45
CA GLY A 159 -5.86 -3.65 8.56
C GLY A 159 -5.07 -2.60 9.33
N ARG A 160 -4.43 -2.96 10.44
CA ARG A 160 -3.52 -2.06 11.17
C ARG A 160 -2.38 -1.58 10.29
N MET A 161 -1.73 -2.48 9.56
CA MET A 161 -0.65 -2.12 8.63
C MET A 161 -1.14 -1.16 7.54
N ALA A 162 -2.31 -1.42 6.97
CA ALA A 162 -2.91 -0.55 5.96
C ALA A 162 -3.19 0.86 6.52
N VAL A 163 -3.75 0.96 7.72
CA VAL A 163 -4.03 2.24 8.40
C VAL A 163 -2.73 2.98 8.74
N GLN A 164 -1.72 2.29 9.26
CA GLN A 164 -0.42 2.91 9.59
C GLN A 164 0.30 3.41 8.34
N LEU A 165 0.33 2.61 7.27
CA LEU A 165 0.90 3.03 6.00
C LEU A 165 0.14 4.23 5.40
N ALA A 166 -1.18 4.25 5.55
CA ALA A 166 -2.02 5.36 5.09
C ALA A 166 -1.78 6.65 5.89
N ALA A 167 -1.68 6.55 7.21
CA ALA A 167 -1.52 7.69 8.11
C ALA A 167 -0.07 8.19 8.22
N HIS A 168 0.90 7.29 8.18
CA HIS A 168 2.33 7.58 8.43
C HIS A 168 3.24 6.90 7.39
N PRO A 169 3.06 7.16 6.07
CA PRO A 169 3.75 6.40 5.01
C PRO A 169 5.27 6.46 5.13
N GLY A 170 5.84 7.61 5.48
CA GLY A 170 7.28 7.79 5.63
C GLY A 170 7.86 6.98 6.78
N GLU A 171 7.24 7.07 7.95
CA GLU A 171 7.67 6.34 9.15
C GLU A 171 7.52 4.83 8.97
N ALA A 172 6.43 4.38 8.33
CA ALA A 172 6.18 2.97 8.06
C ALA A 172 7.23 2.39 7.11
N VAL A 173 7.61 3.12 6.05
CA VAL A 173 8.68 2.69 5.12
C VAL A 173 10.03 2.63 5.83
N ALA A 174 10.40 3.65 6.59
CA ALA A 174 11.66 3.66 7.34
C ALA A 174 11.72 2.55 8.40
N ALA A 175 10.61 2.32 9.11
CA ALA A 175 10.52 1.24 10.10
C ALA A 175 10.61 -0.15 9.45
N LEU A 176 9.92 -0.37 8.31
CA LEU A 176 9.99 -1.61 7.55
C LEU A 176 11.42 -1.92 7.11
N GLN A 177 12.13 -0.91 6.59
CA GLN A 177 13.53 -1.07 6.24
C GLN A 177 14.40 -1.42 7.45
N GLY A 178 14.20 -0.73 8.57
CA GLY A 178 14.92 -1.04 9.80
C GLY A 178 14.64 -2.46 10.32
N VAL A 179 13.48 -3.05 10.02
CA VAL A 179 13.17 -4.46 10.32
C VAL A 179 13.89 -5.39 9.35
N VAL A 180 13.80 -5.12 8.04
CA VAL A 180 14.40 -5.98 7.01
C VAL A 180 15.94 -5.97 7.09
N ALA A 181 16.53 -4.83 7.39
CA ALA A 181 17.97 -4.66 7.51
C ALA A 181 18.52 -5.12 8.89
N ASP A 182 17.69 -5.53 9.84
CA ASP A 182 18.16 -6.00 11.14
C ASP A 182 18.95 -7.30 10.97
N PRO A 183 20.25 -7.35 11.40
CA PRO A 183 21.08 -8.53 11.21
C PRO A 183 20.48 -9.81 11.82
N ARG A 184 19.71 -9.68 12.89
CA ARG A 184 19.05 -10.82 13.55
C ARG A 184 17.92 -11.38 12.70
N CYS A 185 17.19 -10.51 11.97
CA CYS A 185 16.19 -10.94 10.98
C CYS A 185 16.85 -11.70 9.83
N VAL A 186 18.00 -11.25 9.36
CA VAL A 186 18.77 -11.93 8.32
C VAL A 186 19.23 -13.32 8.82
N VAL A 187 19.71 -13.41 10.06
CA VAL A 187 20.07 -14.70 10.70
C VAL A 187 18.85 -15.62 10.78
N LEU A 188 17.68 -15.12 11.20
CA LEU A 188 16.46 -15.92 11.28
C LEU A 188 15.96 -16.37 9.90
N GLN A 189 16.10 -15.56 8.85
CA GLN A 189 15.75 -15.97 7.49
C GLN A 189 16.56 -17.19 7.05
N GLY A 190 17.83 -17.27 7.42
CA GLY A 190 18.71 -18.41 7.15
C GLY A 190 18.57 -19.59 8.14
N ASP A 191 17.90 -19.42 9.26
CA ASP A 191 17.76 -20.47 10.27
C ASP A 191 16.68 -21.50 9.88
N THR A 192 17.12 -22.55 9.18
CA THR A 192 16.23 -23.64 8.76
C THR A 192 15.58 -24.39 9.92
N GLY A 193 16.22 -24.38 11.11
CA GLY A 193 15.66 -24.95 12.34
C GLY A 193 14.46 -24.15 12.83
N PHE A 194 14.60 -22.82 12.87
CA PHE A 194 13.52 -21.89 13.23
C PHE A 194 12.28 -22.13 12.36
N TRP A 195 12.45 -22.09 11.05
CA TRP A 195 11.32 -22.25 10.11
C TRP A 195 10.69 -23.65 10.17
N ARG A 196 11.49 -24.69 10.39
CA ARG A 196 10.99 -26.06 10.56
C ARG A 196 10.12 -26.21 11.83
N GLU A 197 10.49 -25.54 12.91
CA GLU A 197 9.69 -25.49 14.14
C GLU A 197 8.38 -24.73 13.92
N VAL A 198 8.42 -23.58 13.22
CA VAL A 198 7.22 -22.80 12.85
C VAL A 198 6.27 -23.63 11.96
N GLU A 199 6.79 -24.29 10.95
CA GLU A 199 6.02 -25.19 10.06
C GLU A 199 5.32 -26.34 10.79
N ARG A 200 5.95 -26.85 11.86
CA ARG A 200 5.38 -27.92 12.70
C ARG A 200 4.40 -27.41 13.75
N GLY A 201 4.20 -26.10 13.85
CA GLY A 201 3.40 -25.48 14.91
C GLY A 201 4.10 -25.38 16.25
N ALA A 202 5.39 -25.76 16.34
CA ALA A 202 6.19 -25.64 17.57
C ALA A 202 6.71 -24.20 17.79
N VAL A 203 5.81 -23.23 17.74
CA VAL A 203 6.16 -21.80 17.71
C VAL A 203 6.89 -21.37 18.99
N THR A 204 6.50 -21.89 20.15
CA THR A 204 7.18 -21.58 21.42
C THR A 204 8.65 -21.99 21.38
N THR A 205 8.96 -23.16 20.81
CA THR A 205 10.33 -23.64 20.62
C THR A 205 11.09 -22.76 19.65
N ALA A 206 10.45 -22.36 18.53
CA ALA A 206 11.03 -21.44 17.57
C ALA A 206 11.40 -20.09 18.21
N LEU A 207 10.50 -19.51 19.00
CA LEU A 207 10.74 -18.24 19.69
C LEU A 207 11.79 -18.34 20.82
N ALA A 208 12.04 -19.52 21.37
CA ALA A 208 13.09 -19.75 22.36
C ALA A 208 14.51 -19.75 21.75
N ARG A 209 14.65 -19.82 20.43
CA ARG A 209 15.97 -19.77 19.75
C ARG A 209 16.66 -18.44 19.98
N PRO A 210 18.00 -18.42 20.09
CA PRO A 210 18.74 -17.23 20.53
C PRO A 210 18.44 -15.97 19.70
N ALA A 211 18.43 -16.09 18.37
CA ALA A 211 18.17 -14.94 17.47
C ALA A 211 16.73 -14.42 17.60
N ALA A 212 15.74 -15.32 17.67
CA ALA A 212 14.34 -14.96 17.84
C ALA A 212 14.11 -14.31 19.21
N ARG A 213 14.68 -14.88 20.27
CA ARG A 213 14.58 -14.35 21.63
C ARG A 213 15.24 -12.98 21.78
N ALA A 214 16.35 -12.75 21.08
CA ALA A 214 17.00 -11.45 21.04
C ALA A 214 16.10 -10.38 20.39
N LEU A 215 15.36 -10.72 19.33
CA LEU A 215 14.38 -9.83 18.71
C LEU A 215 13.16 -9.58 19.60
N VAL A 216 12.62 -10.62 20.23
CA VAL A 216 11.48 -10.51 21.17
C VAL A 216 11.82 -9.58 22.34
N ASN A 217 13.04 -9.62 22.86
CA ASN A 217 13.48 -8.80 23.99
C ASN A 217 13.87 -7.36 23.58
N ASP A 218 14.07 -7.08 22.30
CA ASP A 218 14.47 -5.76 21.83
C ASP A 218 13.28 -4.80 21.71
N ARG A 219 13.26 -3.81 22.61
CA ARG A 219 12.22 -2.78 22.62
C ARG A 219 12.20 -1.94 21.33
N ALA A 220 13.35 -1.65 20.75
CA ALA A 220 13.43 -0.85 19.52
C ALA A 220 12.87 -1.63 18.33
N PHE A 221 13.15 -2.93 18.25
CA PHE A 221 12.57 -3.82 17.24
C PHE A 221 11.03 -3.89 17.35
N ARG A 222 10.51 -4.09 18.56
CA ARG A 222 9.06 -4.11 18.82
C ARG A 222 8.40 -2.79 18.43
N ALA A 223 9.04 -1.65 18.75
CA ALA A 223 8.54 -0.34 18.37
C ALA A 223 8.47 -0.17 16.84
N ARG A 224 9.47 -0.63 16.09
CA ARG A 224 9.44 -0.60 14.61
C ARG A 224 8.27 -1.42 14.06
N LEU A 225 8.03 -2.63 14.59
CA LEU A 225 6.90 -3.45 14.17
C LEU A 225 5.55 -2.81 14.48
N ALA A 226 5.42 -2.10 15.61
CA ALA A 226 4.22 -1.34 15.90
C ALA A 226 4.05 -0.12 14.97
N THR A 227 5.15 0.56 14.61
CA THR A 227 5.11 1.68 13.64
C THR A 227 4.57 1.24 12.27
N ILE A 228 4.89 0.03 11.82
CA ILE A 228 4.31 -0.51 10.59
C ILE A 228 2.93 -1.17 10.80
N GLY A 229 2.43 -1.23 12.03
CA GLY A 229 1.14 -1.85 12.36
C GLY A 229 1.14 -3.37 12.39
N ALA A 230 2.31 -4.02 12.29
CA ALA A 230 2.41 -5.48 12.33
C ALA A 230 2.02 -6.07 13.70
N VAL A 231 2.27 -5.30 14.75
CA VAL A 231 1.86 -5.63 16.13
C VAL A 231 1.13 -4.46 16.77
N SER A 232 0.45 -4.71 17.88
CA SER A 232 -0.26 -3.66 18.61
C SER A 232 0.69 -2.67 19.30
N PRO A 233 0.25 -1.43 19.59
CA PRO A 233 1.03 -0.48 20.39
C PRO A 233 1.33 -1.00 21.80
N GLU A 234 0.52 -1.89 22.33
CA GLU A 234 0.74 -2.54 23.62
C GLU A 234 1.89 -3.55 23.54
N ALA A 235 1.95 -4.35 22.48
CA ALA A 235 3.06 -5.27 22.20
C ALA A 235 4.40 -4.54 22.09
N ALA A 236 4.44 -3.32 21.57
CA ALA A 236 5.66 -2.50 21.56
C ALA A 236 6.19 -2.20 22.97
N ARG A 237 5.29 -2.01 23.93
CA ARG A 237 5.62 -1.65 25.32
C ARG A 237 5.90 -2.88 26.18
N GLN A 238 5.15 -3.96 25.97
CA GLN A 238 5.17 -5.17 26.80
C GLN A 238 5.68 -6.37 26.00
N GLY A 239 6.88 -6.86 26.33
CA GLY A 239 7.51 -8.00 25.65
C GLY A 239 6.66 -9.27 25.67
N ARG A 240 5.90 -9.53 26.74
CA ARG A 240 5.02 -10.69 26.84
C ARG A 240 3.82 -10.60 25.86
N VAL A 241 3.23 -9.41 25.70
CA VAL A 241 2.15 -9.20 24.74
C VAL A 241 2.68 -9.37 23.33
N PHE A 242 3.88 -8.83 23.05
CA PHE A 242 4.55 -9.01 21.78
C PHE A 242 4.80 -10.49 21.45
N GLU A 243 5.31 -11.26 22.41
CA GLU A 243 5.57 -12.69 22.22
C GLU A 243 4.29 -13.46 21.87
N VAL A 244 3.17 -13.15 22.55
CA VAL A 244 1.86 -13.75 22.24
C VAL A 244 1.37 -13.38 20.84
N GLU A 245 1.42 -12.09 20.45
CA GLU A 245 1.01 -11.65 19.12
C GLU A 245 1.88 -12.25 18.01
N LEU A 246 3.20 -12.29 18.22
CA LEU A 246 4.14 -12.88 17.29
C LEU A 246 3.93 -14.40 17.17
N ALA A 247 3.70 -15.08 18.29
CA ALA A 247 3.40 -16.51 18.29
C ALA A 247 2.12 -16.81 17.50
N ALA A 248 1.06 -16.03 17.68
CA ALA A 248 -0.18 -16.18 16.94
C ALA A 248 0.03 -15.97 15.42
N ALA A 249 0.77 -14.93 15.04
CA ALA A 249 1.08 -14.67 13.64
C ALA A 249 1.93 -15.80 13.00
N LEU A 250 2.93 -16.32 13.71
CA LEU A 250 3.75 -17.43 13.23
C LEU A 250 2.94 -18.74 13.14
N ALA A 251 2.02 -18.98 14.08
CA ALA A 251 1.15 -20.15 14.05
C ALA A 251 0.18 -20.13 12.84
N GLU A 252 -0.26 -18.93 12.43
CA GLU A 252 -1.09 -18.78 11.23
C GLU A 252 -0.28 -18.97 9.94
N VAL A 253 0.95 -18.46 9.90
CA VAL A 253 1.81 -18.51 8.71
C VAL A 253 2.47 -19.89 8.54
N GLY A 254 2.77 -20.61 9.61
CA GLY A 254 3.48 -21.89 9.58
C GLY A 254 2.87 -22.94 8.65
N PRO A 255 1.58 -23.27 8.77
CA PRO A 255 0.93 -24.23 7.88
C PRO A 255 0.94 -23.80 6.40
N ARG A 256 0.83 -22.49 6.14
CA ARG A 256 0.90 -21.94 4.77
C ARG A 256 2.30 -22.10 4.19
N LEU A 257 3.35 -21.86 4.97
CA LEU A 257 4.73 -22.09 4.56
C LEU A 257 5.00 -23.55 4.28
N ALA A 258 4.50 -24.46 5.11
CA ALA A 258 4.61 -25.90 4.90
C ALA A 258 3.93 -26.32 3.58
N ALA A 259 2.72 -25.80 3.31
CA ALA A 259 1.99 -26.06 2.08
C ALA A 259 2.75 -25.53 0.84
N ILE A 260 3.29 -24.31 0.91
CA ILE A 260 4.10 -23.73 -0.17
C ILE A 260 5.35 -24.59 -0.43
N ARG A 261 6.03 -25.00 0.61
CA ARG A 261 7.27 -25.79 0.51
C ARG A 261 7.06 -27.18 -0.10
N SER A 262 5.91 -27.80 0.19
CA SER A 262 5.54 -29.12 -0.35
C SER A 262 4.98 -29.05 -1.78
N ASP A 263 4.67 -27.85 -2.31
CA ASP A 263 4.16 -27.71 -3.67
C ASP A 263 5.27 -27.94 -4.71
N PRO A 264 5.07 -28.88 -5.68
CA PRO A 264 6.05 -29.16 -6.74
C PRO A 264 6.44 -27.90 -7.56
N ALA A 265 5.51 -26.95 -7.72
CA ALA A 265 5.79 -25.69 -8.40
C ALA A 265 6.80 -24.83 -7.63
N PHE A 266 6.82 -24.91 -6.30
CA PHE A 266 7.84 -24.23 -5.49
C PHE A 266 9.22 -24.86 -5.66
N ALA A 267 9.30 -26.20 -5.73
CA ALA A 267 10.54 -26.89 -6.00
C ALA A 267 11.13 -26.48 -7.36
N ALA A 268 10.29 -26.43 -8.40
CA ALA A 268 10.68 -25.98 -9.73
C ALA A 268 11.18 -24.51 -9.74
N LEU A 269 10.56 -23.63 -8.93
CA LEU A 269 10.99 -22.25 -8.78
C LEU A 269 12.33 -22.14 -8.05
N ARG A 270 12.51 -22.89 -6.97
CA ARG A 270 13.75 -22.94 -6.19
C ARG A 270 14.94 -23.40 -7.02
N ASP A 271 14.71 -24.34 -7.92
CA ASP A 271 15.74 -24.96 -8.73
C ASP A 271 16.02 -24.20 -10.04
N ASP A 272 15.26 -23.13 -10.34
CA ASP A 272 15.45 -22.23 -11.48
C ASP A 272 16.74 -21.38 -11.30
N PRO A 273 17.77 -21.55 -12.16
CA PRO A 273 19.05 -20.87 -12.00
C PRO A 273 18.93 -19.34 -12.21
N ALA A 274 18.03 -18.88 -13.09
CA ALA A 274 17.84 -17.45 -13.35
C ALA A 274 17.21 -16.75 -12.13
N LEU A 275 16.25 -17.42 -11.50
CA LEU A 275 15.61 -16.90 -10.30
C LEU A 275 16.57 -16.89 -9.11
N ARG A 276 17.38 -17.95 -8.95
CA ARG A 276 18.44 -17.99 -7.92
C ARG A 276 19.46 -16.86 -8.09
N ALA A 277 19.93 -16.60 -9.28
CA ALA A 277 20.86 -15.52 -9.56
C ALA A 277 20.24 -14.15 -9.22
N SER A 278 18.96 -13.94 -9.57
CA SER A 278 18.23 -12.71 -9.24
C SER A 278 18.07 -12.51 -7.72
N LEU A 279 17.78 -13.59 -6.98
CA LEU A 279 17.67 -13.53 -5.52
C LEU A 279 19.03 -13.29 -4.85
N ALA A 280 20.09 -13.93 -5.36
CA ALA A 280 21.46 -13.74 -4.86
C ALA A 280 21.98 -12.31 -5.07
N SER A 281 21.50 -11.64 -6.11
CA SER A 281 21.79 -10.20 -6.36
C SER A 281 20.91 -9.24 -5.53
N GLY A 282 20.08 -9.75 -4.61
CA GLY A 282 19.17 -8.93 -3.77
C GLY A 282 17.89 -8.50 -4.49
N ASN A 283 17.64 -8.95 -5.72
CA ASN A 283 16.44 -8.60 -6.47
C ASN A 283 15.25 -9.52 -6.10
N SER A 284 14.75 -9.38 -4.87
CA SER A 284 13.56 -10.11 -4.39
C SER A 284 12.28 -9.80 -5.19
N LEU A 285 12.23 -8.64 -5.88
CA LEU A 285 11.12 -8.29 -6.76
C LEU A 285 11.02 -9.23 -7.98
N ALA A 286 12.10 -9.89 -8.38
CA ALA A 286 12.07 -10.89 -9.45
C ALA A 286 11.13 -12.06 -9.09
N LEU A 287 11.14 -12.50 -7.83
CA LEU A 287 10.24 -13.54 -7.33
C LEU A 287 8.78 -13.12 -7.41
N LEU A 288 8.46 -11.90 -6.96
CA LEU A 288 7.09 -11.37 -7.00
C LEU A 288 6.56 -11.15 -8.43
N ARG A 289 7.46 -11.00 -9.40
CA ARG A 289 7.11 -10.88 -10.82
C ARG A 289 6.90 -12.21 -11.51
N ASP A 290 7.45 -13.31 -10.98
CA ASP A 290 7.31 -14.62 -11.59
C ASP A 290 5.84 -15.08 -11.52
N PRO A 291 5.21 -15.38 -12.67
CA PRO A 291 3.82 -15.80 -12.72
C PRO A 291 3.57 -17.13 -11.98
N ARG A 292 4.57 -18.01 -11.94
CA ARG A 292 4.50 -19.29 -11.22
C ARG A 292 4.44 -19.05 -9.72
N PHE A 293 5.26 -18.11 -9.20
CA PHE A 293 5.23 -17.73 -7.79
C PHE A 293 3.89 -17.08 -7.41
N ARG A 294 3.36 -16.19 -8.25
CA ARG A 294 2.04 -15.57 -7.99
C ARG A 294 0.90 -16.60 -7.99
N ALA A 295 0.94 -17.55 -8.92
CA ALA A 295 -0.04 -18.64 -8.96
C ALA A 295 0.06 -19.54 -7.71
N LEU A 296 1.27 -19.80 -7.21
CA LEU A 296 1.50 -20.54 -5.97
C LEU A 296 0.88 -19.80 -4.77
N VAL A 297 1.22 -18.53 -4.59
CA VAL A 297 0.69 -17.69 -3.49
C VAL A 297 -0.84 -17.59 -3.55
N SER A 298 -1.42 -17.43 -4.74
CA SER A 298 -2.88 -17.33 -4.87
C SER A 298 -3.62 -18.62 -4.52
N ARG A 299 -2.98 -19.79 -4.68
CA ARG A 299 -3.54 -21.09 -4.28
C ARG A 299 -3.49 -21.30 -2.76
N THR A 300 -2.44 -20.81 -2.10
CA THR A 300 -2.26 -20.98 -0.66
C THR A 300 -2.97 -19.91 0.18
N ALA A 301 -3.47 -18.85 -0.44
CA ALA A 301 -4.24 -17.79 0.21
C ALA A 301 -5.75 -18.08 0.31
N ARG A 302 -6.22 -19.17 -0.32
CA ARG A 302 -7.60 -19.66 -0.23
C ARG A 302 -7.72 -20.68 0.88
#